data_53d13ab55f03e7aa6755a8076b02882e
#
_entry.id   53d13ab55f03e7aa6755a8076b02882e
#
_cell.length_a   1.000
_cell.length_b   1.000
_cell.length_c   1.000
_cell.angle_alpha   90.00
_cell.angle_beta   90.00
_cell.angle_gamma   90.00
#
_symmetry.space_group_name_H-M   'P 1'
#
loop_
_entity.id
_entity.type
_entity.pdbx_description
1 polymer ?
#
loop_
_entity_poly.entity_id
_entity_poly.type
_entity_poly.pdbx_seq_one_letter_code
_entity_poly.pdbx_strand_id
1 'polypeptide(L)' 'MIGKVKSVVGNWIQLTDASWVADSGRFMQAIKEGTLKEVEPVGECYLNLSTCTDFFVWKHNLPKEQK' A
#
# COMPACT_ATOMS: atom_id res chain seq x y z
N MET A 1 -0.24 -0.42 -4.27
CA MET A 1 0.77 -0.34 -3.18
C MET A 1 0.09 -0.02 -1.86
N ILE A 2 0.64 -0.52 -0.80
CA ILE A 2 0.25 -0.19 0.56
C ILE A 2 1.52 0.14 1.34
N GLY A 3 1.46 1.09 2.27
CA GLY A 3 2.64 1.45 3.03
C GLY A 3 2.41 2.66 3.92
N LYS A 4 3.47 3.04 4.64
CA LYS A 4 3.48 4.22 5.49
C LYS A 4 4.06 5.40 4.72
N VAL A 5 3.34 6.51 4.67
CA VAL A 5 3.82 7.72 4.01
C VAL A 5 4.94 8.34 4.86
N LYS A 6 6.12 8.48 4.26
CA LYS A 6 7.25 9.13 4.89
C LYS A 6 7.36 10.60 4.48
N SER A 7 7.20 10.88 3.19
CA SER A 7 7.28 12.24 2.68
C SER A 7 6.55 12.37 1.36
N VAL A 8 6.18 13.61 1.02
CA VAL A 8 5.59 13.95 -0.27
C VAL A 8 6.36 15.14 -0.82
N VAL A 9 6.92 15.00 -2.02
CA VAL A 9 7.68 16.06 -2.67
C VAL A 9 7.19 16.17 -4.12
N GLY A 10 6.53 17.28 -4.46
CA GLY A 10 5.94 17.44 -5.78
C GLY A 10 4.93 16.35 -6.08
N ASN A 11 5.14 15.64 -7.19
CA ASN A 11 4.28 14.51 -7.60
C ASN A 11 4.74 13.17 -7.07
N TRP A 12 5.71 13.14 -6.15
CA TRP A 12 6.26 11.88 -5.63
C TRP A 12 5.90 11.70 -4.17
N ILE A 13 5.45 10.50 -3.84
CA ILE A 13 5.21 10.10 -2.46
C ILE A 13 6.18 8.97 -2.12
N GLN A 14 6.90 9.15 -1.00
CA GLN A 14 7.80 8.12 -0.50
C GLN A 14 7.09 7.29 0.55
N LEU A 15 7.09 5.98 0.36
CA LEU A 15 6.51 5.02 1.29
C LEU A 15 7.61 4.21 1.95
N THR A 16 7.41 3.90 3.24
CA THR A 16 8.21 2.93 3.98
C THR A 16 7.33 1.78 4.41
N ASP A 17 7.94 0.64 4.75
CA ASP A 17 7.21 -0.59 5.08
C ASP A 17 6.17 -0.91 4.01
N ALA A 18 6.52 -0.66 2.76
CA ALA A 18 5.61 -0.77 1.65
C ALA A 18 5.53 -2.20 1.11
N SER A 19 4.38 -2.52 0.55
CA SER A 19 4.16 -3.78 -0.14
C SER A 19 3.41 -3.54 -1.44
N TRP A 20 3.75 -4.35 -2.44
CA TRP A 20 2.99 -4.42 -3.66
C TRP A 20 1.85 -5.41 -3.45
N VAL A 21 0.63 -4.98 -3.71
CA VAL A 21 -0.56 -5.80 -3.54
C VAL A 21 -0.96 -6.34 -4.91
N ALA A 22 -0.75 -7.65 -5.11
CA ALA A 22 -1.12 -8.31 -6.35
C ALA A 22 -2.59 -8.68 -6.36
N ASP A 23 -3.11 -9.09 -5.21
CA ASP A 23 -4.52 -9.46 -5.06
C ASP A 23 -4.97 -9.09 -3.65
N SER A 24 -5.90 -8.17 -3.57
CA SER A 24 -6.47 -7.74 -2.28
C SER A 24 -7.62 -8.65 -1.82
N GLY A 25 -8.09 -9.54 -2.68
CA GLY A 25 -9.37 -10.19 -2.49
C GLY A 25 -10.49 -9.18 -2.77
N ARG A 26 -11.58 -9.23 -2.02
CA ARG A 26 -12.60 -8.18 -2.12
C ARG A 26 -12.06 -6.89 -1.53
N PHE A 27 -12.03 -5.84 -2.34
CA PHE A 27 -11.37 -4.59 -1.96
C PHE A 27 -11.93 -3.99 -0.67
N MET A 28 -13.24 -3.86 -0.56
CA MET A 28 -13.84 -3.27 0.64
C MET A 28 -13.68 -4.14 1.86
N GLN A 29 -13.64 -5.46 1.70
CA GLN A 29 -13.35 -6.37 2.79
C GLN A 29 -11.90 -6.20 3.26
N ALA A 30 -10.97 -6.03 2.34
CA ALA A 30 -9.57 -5.78 2.67
C ALA A 30 -9.42 -4.49 3.49
N ILE A 31 -10.07 -3.42 3.07
CA ILE A 31 -10.02 -2.14 3.79
C ILE A 31 -10.64 -2.27 5.18
N LYS A 32 -11.76 -2.97 5.29
CA LYS A 32 -12.51 -3.07 6.54
C LYS A 32 -11.85 -4.03 7.54
N GLU A 33 -11.35 -5.16 7.07
CA GLU A 33 -10.84 -6.23 7.93
C GLU A 33 -9.31 -6.38 7.92
N GLY A 34 -8.63 -5.72 7.00
CA GLY A 34 -7.18 -5.83 6.90
C GLY A 34 -6.70 -7.12 6.27
N THR A 35 -7.50 -7.75 5.42
CA THR A 35 -7.15 -9.02 4.76
C THR A 35 -6.69 -8.77 3.34
N LEU A 36 -5.51 -9.32 2.99
CA LEU A 36 -4.95 -9.24 1.65
C LEU A 36 -4.58 -10.66 1.20
N LYS A 37 -4.89 -10.98 -0.07
CA LYS A 37 -4.64 -12.32 -0.59
C LYS A 37 -3.20 -12.53 -1.03
N GLU A 38 -2.67 -11.62 -1.84
CA GLU A 38 -1.31 -11.72 -2.37
C GLU A 38 -0.60 -10.39 -2.23
N VAL A 39 0.48 -10.37 -1.48
CA VAL A 39 1.31 -9.19 -1.26
C VAL A 39 2.78 -9.56 -1.31
N GLU A 40 3.60 -8.61 -1.78
CA GLU A 40 5.05 -8.71 -1.74
C GLU A 40 5.62 -7.48 -1.05
N PRO A 41 6.21 -7.63 0.14
CA PRO A 41 6.90 -6.53 0.78
C PRO A 41 8.08 -6.08 -0.06
N VAL A 42 8.18 -4.77 -0.28
CA VAL A 42 9.26 -4.16 -1.06
C VAL A 42 10.08 -3.18 -0.24
N GLY A 43 9.61 -2.85 0.98
CA GLY A 43 10.31 -1.95 1.87
C GLY A 43 10.05 -0.50 1.50
N GLU A 44 11.06 0.18 1.01
CA GLU A 44 10.97 1.58 0.63
C GLU A 44 10.68 1.70 -0.86
N CYS A 45 9.72 2.56 -1.22
CA CYS A 45 9.42 2.82 -2.63
C CYS A 45 8.90 4.24 -2.84
N TYR A 46 8.87 4.65 -4.10
CA TYR A 46 8.39 5.95 -4.52
C TYR A 46 7.24 5.75 -5.51
N LEU A 47 6.15 6.49 -5.30
CA LEU A 47 5.01 6.48 -6.20
C LEU A 47 4.85 7.83 -6.86
N ASN A 48 4.55 7.81 -8.15
CA ASN A 48 4.19 9.03 -8.87
C ASN A 48 2.70 9.28 -8.69
N LEU A 49 2.35 10.38 -8.04
CA LEU A 49 0.97 10.72 -7.74
C LEU A 49 0.12 10.94 -9.00
N SER A 50 0.74 11.31 -10.12
CA SER A 50 0.00 11.51 -11.36
C SER A 50 -0.54 10.21 -11.95
N THR A 51 -0.03 9.06 -11.52
CA THR A 51 -0.52 7.74 -11.96
C THR A 51 -1.51 7.11 -10.99
N CYS A 52 -1.74 7.73 -9.85
CA CYS A 52 -2.68 7.24 -8.86
C CYS A 52 -4.07 7.82 -9.09
N THR A 53 -5.09 6.99 -8.99
CA THR A 53 -6.47 7.43 -9.15
C THR A 53 -7.16 7.65 -7.81
N ASP A 54 -6.86 6.80 -6.83
CA ASP A 54 -7.51 6.80 -5.53
C ASP A 54 -6.53 6.53 -4.41
N PHE A 55 -6.90 7.04 -3.22
CA PHE A 55 -6.19 6.71 -1.97
C PHE A 55 -7.21 6.32 -0.91
N PHE A 56 -6.88 5.28 -0.15
CA PHE A 56 -7.72 4.83 0.95
C PHE A 56 -6.86 4.68 2.20
N VAL A 57 -7.44 4.96 3.35
CA VAL A 57 -6.75 4.82 4.63
C VAL A 57 -6.73 3.35 5.01
N TRP A 58 -5.54 2.83 5.32
CA TRP A 58 -5.33 1.49 5.84
C TRP A 58 -5.16 1.59 7.35
N LYS A 59 -6.08 1.02 8.11
CA LYS A 59 -6.11 1.13 9.58
C LYS A 59 -5.62 -0.13 10.27
N HIS A 60 -4.89 -0.96 9.57
CA HIS A 60 -4.41 -2.25 10.05
C HIS A 60 -2.90 -2.30 10.03
N ASN A 61 -2.32 -3.36 10.60
CA ASN A 61 -0.89 -3.57 10.50
C ASN A 61 -0.48 -3.74 9.03
N LEU A 62 0.68 -3.19 8.69
CA LEU A 62 1.22 -3.36 7.33
C LEU A 62 1.78 -4.77 7.17
N PRO A 63 1.62 -5.37 5.97
CA PRO A 63 2.19 -6.69 5.70
C PRO A 63 3.70 -6.65 5.84
N LYS A 64 4.27 -7.69 6.45
CA LYS A 64 5.72 -7.85 6.60
C LYS A 64 6.25 -9.07 5.88
N GLU A 65 5.37 -9.94 5.43
CA GLU A 65 5.72 -11.18 4.77
C GLU A 65 4.94 -11.34 3.47
N GLN A 66 5.54 -12.05 2.54
CA GLN A 66 4.91 -12.37 1.26
C GLN A 66 3.72 -13.31 1.47
N LYS A 67 2.69 -13.03 0.74
CA LYS A 67 1.52 -13.90 0.68
C LYS A 67 1.25 -14.33 -0.74
#